data_809d0104c89a040f033b68741e9d26bd
#
_entry.id   809d0104c89a040f033b68741e9d26bd
#
_cell.length_a   1.000
_cell.length_b   1.000
_cell.length_c   1.000
_cell.angle_alpha   90.00
_cell.angle_beta   90.00
_cell.angle_gamma   90.00
#
_symmetry.space_group_name_H-M   'P 1'
#
loop_
_entity.id
_entity.type
_entity.pdbx_description
1 polymer ?
#
loop_
_entity_poly.entity_id
_entity_poly.type
_entity_poly.pdbx_seq_one_letter_code
_entity_poly.pdbx_strand_id
1 'polypeptide(L)'
;MEYRINRRTGDRISVLGLGSSSIASAGEREGVETLHMALENGINYYDLATSESANFPTYGKAFADVRNQVYYQIHFGACYGDGASYSWTTDLDAVRRSVDWQLRALG
;
A
#
# COMPACT_ATOMS: atom_id res chain seq x y z
N MET A 1 8.94 -5.55 17.92
CA MET A 1 8.02 -4.50 17.39
C MET A 1 6.93 -4.20 18.40
N GLU A 2 6.66 -2.92 18.67
CA GLU A 2 5.51 -2.50 19.46
C GLU A 2 4.28 -2.34 18.56
N TYR A 3 3.08 -2.66 19.09
CA TYR A 3 1.80 -2.56 18.37
C TYR A 3 0.80 -1.72 19.14
N ARG A 4 -0.08 -1.06 18.42
CA ARG A 4 -1.27 -0.38 18.94
C ARG A 4 -2.52 -1.13 18.51
N ILE A 5 -3.49 -1.19 19.41
CA ILE A 5 -4.78 -1.80 19.11
C ILE A 5 -5.73 -0.72 18.60
N ASN A 6 -6.26 -0.94 17.40
CA ASN A 6 -7.38 -0.15 16.91
C ASN A 6 -8.62 -0.51 17.74
N ARG A 7 -9.09 0.41 18.58
CA ARG A 7 -10.19 0.15 19.52
C ARG A 7 -11.52 -0.18 18.83
N ARG A 8 -11.68 0.23 17.58
CA ARG A 8 -12.92 -0.01 16.83
C ARG A 8 -12.96 -1.40 16.21
N THR A 9 -11.85 -1.89 15.70
CA THR A 9 -11.76 -3.13 14.93
C THR A 9 -11.07 -4.27 15.66
N GLY A 10 -10.29 -3.96 16.71
CA GLY A 10 -9.44 -4.90 17.41
C GLY A 10 -8.10 -5.20 16.72
N ASP A 11 -7.84 -4.59 15.57
CA ASP A 11 -6.62 -4.82 14.81
C ASP A 11 -5.37 -4.37 15.56
N ARG A 12 -4.33 -5.19 15.48
CA ARG A 12 -3.00 -4.87 16.00
C ARG A 12 -2.14 -4.27 14.89
N ILE A 13 -1.86 -2.98 14.98
CA ILE A 13 -1.10 -2.24 13.99
C ILE A 13 0.26 -1.88 14.57
N SER A 14 1.34 -2.15 13.83
CA SER A 14 2.70 -1.78 14.24
C SER A 14 2.86 -0.27 14.41
N VAL A 15 3.58 0.17 15.44
CA VAL A 15 3.84 1.60 15.68
C VAL A 15 4.75 2.21 14.63
N LEU A 16 5.57 1.39 13.97
CA LEU A 16 6.31 1.78 12.79
C LEU A 16 5.54 1.37 11.54
N GLY A 17 5.43 2.28 10.59
CA GLY A 17 4.91 2.02 9.25
C GLY A 17 6.03 2.17 8.21
N LEU A 18 5.89 1.48 7.09
CA LEU A 18 6.78 1.63 5.96
C LEU A 18 6.10 2.45 4.85
N GLY A 19 6.74 3.54 4.45
CA GLY A 19 6.33 4.33 3.29
C GLY A 19 6.79 3.70 1.97
N SER A 20 6.13 4.09 0.89
CA SER A 20 6.32 3.48 -0.45
C SER A 20 7.31 4.21 -1.35
N SER A 21 7.84 5.37 -0.95
CA SER A 21 8.58 6.28 -1.85
C SER A 21 9.82 5.68 -2.54
N SER A 22 10.42 4.65 -1.97
CA SER A 22 11.60 4.00 -2.56
C SER A 22 11.34 2.59 -3.11
N ILE A 23 10.14 2.06 -2.94
CA ILE A 23 9.84 0.66 -3.32
C ILE A 23 9.83 0.48 -4.84
N ALA A 24 9.16 1.37 -5.58
CA ALA A 24 9.11 1.26 -7.04
C ALA A 24 10.46 1.53 -7.69
N SER A 25 11.26 2.48 -7.15
CA SER A 25 12.58 2.82 -7.68
C SER A 25 13.62 1.71 -7.49
N ALA A 26 13.43 0.83 -6.50
CA ALA A 26 14.28 -0.34 -6.29
C ALA A 26 14.02 -1.46 -7.32
N GLY A 27 12.92 -1.40 -8.07
CA GLY A 27 12.45 -2.47 -8.95
C GLY A 27 11.64 -3.54 -8.21
N GLU A 28 10.82 -4.29 -8.96
CA GLU A 28 9.84 -5.22 -8.37
C GLU A 28 10.46 -6.25 -7.43
N ARG A 29 11.56 -6.91 -7.86
CA ARG A 29 12.18 -7.97 -7.06
C ARG A 29 12.70 -7.46 -5.72
N GLU A 30 13.49 -6.40 -5.74
CA GLU A 30 14.06 -5.82 -4.52
C GLU A 30 12.95 -5.19 -3.65
N GLY A 31 11.93 -4.60 -4.28
CA GLY A 31 10.75 -4.09 -3.59
C GLY A 31 10.02 -5.20 -2.82
N VAL A 32 9.75 -6.34 -3.45
CA VAL A 32 9.11 -7.50 -2.80
C VAL A 32 9.98 -8.05 -1.66
N GLU A 33 11.28 -8.22 -1.88
CA GLU A 33 12.22 -8.69 -0.83
C GLU A 33 12.23 -7.74 0.37
N THR A 34 12.24 -6.43 0.13
CA THR A 34 12.18 -5.39 1.19
C THR A 34 10.88 -5.46 1.98
N LEU A 35 9.75 -5.64 1.30
CA LEU A 35 8.43 -5.73 1.93
C LEU A 35 8.30 -7.00 2.79
N HIS A 36 8.82 -8.14 2.32
CA HIS A 36 8.87 -9.37 3.11
C HIS A 36 9.73 -9.18 4.36
N MET A 37 10.92 -8.61 4.21
CA MET A 37 11.81 -8.32 5.35
C MET A 37 11.13 -7.40 6.37
N ALA A 38 10.41 -6.39 5.94
CA ALA A 38 9.67 -5.50 6.83
C ALA A 38 8.59 -6.25 7.63
N LEU A 39 7.80 -7.10 6.97
CA LEU A 39 6.78 -7.91 7.63
C LEU A 39 7.38 -8.92 8.61
N GLU A 40 8.46 -9.62 8.23
CA GLU A 40 9.19 -10.56 9.09
C GLU A 40 9.74 -9.89 10.35
N ASN A 41 10.09 -8.61 10.26
CA ASN A 41 10.52 -7.79 11.41
C ASN A 41 9.35 -7.08 12.14
N GLY A 42 8.11 -7.44 11.81
CA GLY A 42 6.91 -7.04 12.53
C GLY A 42 6.25 -5.76 12.05
N ILE A 43 6.70 -5.15 10.95
CA ILE A 43 6.00 -4.03 10.33
C ILE A 43 4.82 -4.59 9.54
N ASN A 44 3.60 -4.22 9.92
CA ASN A 44 2.39 -4.65 9.23
C ASN A 44 1.52 -3.47 8.71
N TYR A 45 2.05 -2.25 8.77
CA TYR A 45 1.37 -1.04 8.31
C TYR A 45 2.18 -0.36 7.21
N TYR A 46 1.53 -0.12 6.07
CA TYR A 46 2.18 0.37 4.86
C TYR A 46 1.44 1.59 4.30
N ASP A 47 2.16 2.70 4.12
CA ASP A 47 1.63 3.94 3.59
C ASP A 47 2.00 4.08 2.10
N LEU A 48 0.99 3.99 1.24
CA LEU A 48 1.15 4.10 -0.21
C LEU A 48 1.04 5.57 -0.68
N ALA A 49 1.72 6.47 0.00
CA ALA A 49 1.90 7.87 -0.40
C ALA A 49 2.91 7.96 -1.55
N THR A 50 2.50 7.62 -2.76
CA THR A 50 3.38 7.54 -3.93
C THR A 50 2.77 8.23 -5.15
N SER A 51 3.62 8.75 -6.03
CA SER A 51 3.23 9.16 -7.40
C SER A 51 3.41 8.04 -8.43
N GLU A 52 3.95 6.89 -8.03
CA GLU A 52 4.28 5.77 -8.90
C GLU A 52 3.26 4.64 -8.76
N SER A 53 2.40 4.48 -9.76
CA SER A 53 1.36 3.44 -9.79
C SER A 53 1.94 2.01 -9.72
N ALA A 54 3.19 1.81 -10.16
CA ALA A 54 3.89 0.52 -10.09
C ALA A 54 4.10 0.00 -8.65
N ASN A 55 4.03 0.87 -7.63
CA ASN A 55 4.07 0.43 -6.24
C ASN A 55 2.92 -0.52 -5.89
N PHE A 56 1.70 -0.23 -6.32
CA PHE A 56 0.51 -1.00 -5.93
C PHE A 56 0.61 -2.49 -6.31
N PRO A 57 0.88 -2.87 -7.57
CA PRO A 57 1.06 -4.29 -7.92
C PRO A 57 2.25 -4.94 -7.20
N THR A 58 3.33 -4.21 -6.89
CA THR A 58 4.46 -4.73 -6.12
C THR A 58 4.04 -5.13 -4.70
N TYR A 59 3.25 -4.30 -4.02
CA TYR A 59 2.67 -4.62 -2.71
C TYR A 59 1.67 -5.77 -2.79
N GLY A 60 0.79 -5.78 -3.80
CA GLY A 60 -0.15 -6.87 -4.04
C GLY A 60 0.56 -8.21 -4.22
N LYS A 61 1.64 -8.22 -5.00
CA LYS A 61 2.48 -9.41 -5.21
C LYS A 61 3.19 -9.85 -3.92
N ALA A 62 3.79 -8.92 -3.18
CA ALA A 62 4.53 -9.23 -1.96
C ALA A 62 3.65 -9.88 -0.89
N PHE A 63 2.39 -9.47 -0.79
CA PHE A 63 1.52 -9.89 0.31
C PHE A 63 0.33 -10.75 -0.12
N ALA A 64 0.34 -11.31 -1.34
CA ALA A 64 -0.76 -12.12 -1.88
C ALA A 64 -1.20 -13.24 -0.93
N ASP A 65 -0.24 -13.97 -0.35
CA ASP A 65 -0.51 -15.11 0.54
C ASP A 65 -0.77 -14.71 2.00
N VAL A 66 -0.49 -13.47 2.36
CA VAL A 66 -0.59 -12.95 3.74
C VAL A 66 -1.36 -11.64 3.83
N ARG A 67 -2.24 -11.39 2.86
CA ARG A 67 -3.01 -10.13 2.73
C ARG A 67 -3.74 -9.72 4.01
N ASN A 68 -4.23 -10.67 4.77
CA ASN A 68 -4.93 -10.46 6.03
C ASN A 68 -4.02 -10.09 7.22
N GLN A 69 -2.71 -10.09 7.02
CA GLN A 69 -1.73 -9.73 8.05
C GLN A 69 -1.25 -8.28 7.90
N VAL A 70 -1.61 -7.60 6.82
CA VAL A 70 -1.10 -6.26 6.50
C VAL A 70 -2.21 -5.23 6.35
N TYR A 71 -1.90 -4.00 6.71
CA TYR A 71 -2.79 -2.85 6.65
C TYR A 71 -2.21 -1.79 5.70
N TYR A 72 -3.03 -1.35 4.77
CA TYR A 72 -2.65 -0.31 3.82
C TYR A 72 -3.31 1.03 4.15
N GLN A 73 -2.53 2.09 4.12
CA GLN A 73 -3.05 3.44 4.00
C GLN A 73 -2.99 3.85 2.54
N ILE A 74 -4.15 4.08 1.95
CA ILE A 74 -4.29 4.63 0.59
C ILE A 74 -4.74 6.09 0.66
N HIS A 75 -4.42 6.86 -0.37
CA HIS A 75 -4.68 8.29 -0.38
C HIS A 75 -5.90 8.65 -1.21
N PHE A 76 -6.84 9.32 -0.57
CA PHE A 76 -8.08 9.78 -1.16
C PHE A 76 -7.83 10.99 -2.09
N GLY A 77 -8.35 10.94 -3.31
CA GLY A 77 -8.17 11.99 -4.30
C GLY A 77 -6.94 11.85 -5.20
N ALA A 78 -5.99 10.99 -4.84
CA ALA A 78 -4.91 10.62 -5.73
C ALA A 78 -5.43 9.71 -6.85
N CYS A 79 -5.09 10.01 -8.09
CA CYS A 79 -5.50 9.23 -9.25
C CYS A 79 -4.35 8.38 -9.76
N TYR A 80 -4.63 7.09 -9.87
CA TYR A 80 -3.74 6.07 -10.42
C TYR A 80 -4.49 5.24 -11.47
N GLY A 81 -3.75 4.51 -12.29
CA GLY A 81 -4.28 3.55 -13.27
C GLY A 81 -3.14 2.93 -14.07
N ASP A 82 -3.45 1.92 -14.86
CA ASP A 82 -2.47 1.22 -15.71
C ASP A 82 -1.90 2.19 -16.75
N GLY A 83 -0.60 2.51 -16.62
CA GLY A 83 0.10 3.45 -17.49
C GLY A 83 -0.38 4.90 -17.39
N ALA A 84 -1.25 5.22 -16.43
CA ALA A 84 -1.74 6.58 -16.23
C ALA A 84 -0.71 7.43 -15.48
N SER A 85 -0.63 8.70 -15.85
CA SER A 85 0.13 9.69 -15.10
C SER A 85 -0.57 9.97 -13.78
N TYR A 86 0.21 10.11 -12.72
CA TYR A 86 -0.28 10.54 -11.42
C TYR A 86 -0.95 11.92 -11.50
N SER A 87 -2.11 12.05 -10.87
CA SER A 87 -2.84 13.31 -10.77
C SER A 87 -3.70 13.38 -9.51
N TRP A 88 -4.32 14.53 -9.28
CA TRP A 88 -5.27 14.75 -8.20
C TRP A 88 -6.63 15.14 -8.74
N THR A 89 -7.68 14.71 -8.05
CA THR A 89 -9.06 15.06 -8.40
C THR A 89 -9.93 15.26 -7.17
N THR A 90 -10.95 16.09 -7.31
CA THR A 90 -12.07 16.21 -6.37
C THR A 90 -13.37 15.63 -6.95
N ASP A 91 -13.34 15.15 -8.18
CA ASP A 91 -14.46 14.45 -8.81
C ASP A 91 -14.67 13.09 -8.14
N LEU A 92 -15.83 12.87 -7.52
CA LEU A 92 -16.10 11.68 -6.72
C LEU A 92 -16.12 10.39 -7.53
N ASP A 93 -16.53 10.44 -8.79
CA ASP A 93 -16.55 9.24 -9.63
C ASP A 93 -15.13 8.85 -10.06
N ALA A 94 -14.27 9.84 -10.32
CA ALA A 94 -12.84 9.60 -10.54
C ALA A 94 -12.15 9.05 -9.29
N VAL A 95 -12.47 9.59 -8.11
CA VAL A 95 -11.96 9.07 -6.82
C VAL A 95 -12.36 7.60 -6.63
N ARG A 96 -13.64 7.25 -6.85
CA ARG A 96 -14.11 5.87 -6.72
C ARG A 96 -13.36 4.92 -7.67
N ARG A 97 -13.25 5.31 -8.95
CA ARG A 97 -12.49 4.50 -9.93
C ARG A 97 -11.03 4.29 -9.52
N SER A 98 -10.38 5.34 -8.99
CA SER A 98 -9.00 5.25 -8.51
C SER A 98 -8.88 4.34 -7.29
N VAL A 99 -9.79 4.44 -6.33
CA VAL A 99 -9.82 3.55 -5.15
C VAL A 99 -10.06 2.10 -5.56
N ASP A 100 -11.01 1.85 -6.44
CA ASP A 100 -11.29 0.50 -6.96
C ASP A 100 -10.08 -0.10 -7.68
N TRP A 101 -9.35 0.71 -8.45
CA TRP A 101 -8.11 0.27 -9.08
C TRP A 101 -7.03 -0.07 -8.03
N GLN A 102 -6.83 0.79 -7.03
CA GLN A 102 -5.87 0.56 -5.95
C GLN A 102 -6.18 -0.75 -5.20
N LEU A 103 -7.43 -0.96 -4.84
CA LEU A 103 -7.86 -2.19 -4.14
C LEU A 103 -7.61 -3.43 -4.98
N ARG A 104 -7.92 -3.41 -6.27
CA ARG A 104 -7.62 -4.54 -7.16
C ARG A 104 -6.14 -4.82 -7.30
N ALA A 105 -5.30 -3.79 -7.36
CA ALA A 105 -3.86 -3.94 -7.48
C ALA A 105 -3.20 -4.46 -6.19
N LEU A 106 -3.80 -4.17 -5.05
CA LEU A 106 -3.31 -4.59 -3.73
C LEU A 106 -3.80 -5.99 -3.28
N GLY A 107 -4.83 -6.50 -3.90
CA GLY A 107 -5.45 -7.81 -3.57
C GLY A 107 -6.52 -7.66 -2.49
#